data_2312dd5506a9d0fa057894d15725aa2c
#
_entry.id   2312dd5506a9d0fa057894d15725aa2c
#
_cell.length_a   1.000
_cell.length_b   1.000
_cell.length_c   1.000
_cell.angle_alpha   90.00
_cell.angle_beta   90.00
_cell.angle_gamma   90.00
#
_symmetry.space_group_name_H-M   'P 1'
#
loop_
_entity.id
_entity.type
_entity.pdbx_description
1 polymer ?
#
loop_
_entity_poly.entity_id
_entity_poly.type
_entity_poly.pdbx_seq_one_letter_code
_entity_poly.pdbx_strand_id
1 'polypeptide(L)'
;YNMFRKMGHKCGLLSTVCNYIQDEPIPADHTTPDPIELNRLLARMVEAGCEYAFMECSSHAIAQKRIGGLTFAGGIFTNLTRDHLDYHKTFENYRDAKKAFFDMLPKTAFAITNADDKNGMVMVQNTKAQVKTYSTRQMADYKAHILECHFEGMYLDIDGQEVGVQFIGKFNVSNLLAVYGAARMLGKSQQDILLVLSTLKSVSGRLEPIRSDKGVTAIVDYAHTPDALENVLNAIHEVLNGKGSVITVCGAGGNRDKGKRPLMAQEAVKQSDRVIITSDNPRFEEPQDIINDMLAGLNAAQMKKVLAITDRREAIKAACMMAGKGDVILVAGKGHEDYQEIKGVKHHFDDKEVIREIFAEL
;
A
#
# COMPACT_ATOMS: atom_id res chain seq x y z
N TYR A 1 2.34 -1.57 14.11
CA TYR A 1 1.90 -2.77 14.82
C TYR A 1 2.99 -3.83 14.82
N ASN A 2 3.48 -4.29 13.67
CA ASN A 2 4.53 -5.31 13.57
C ASN A 2 5.82 -4.92 14.31
N MET A 3 6.21 -3.64 14.28
CA MET A 3 7.36 -3.15 15.02
C MET A 3 7.19 -3.34 16.53
N PHE A 4 6.07 -2.88 17.10
CA PHE A 4 5.83 -2.98 18.54
C PHE A 4 5.63 -4.43 18.99
N ARG A 5 5.00 -5.28 18.15
CA ARG A 5 4.93 -6.72 18.40
C ARG A 5 6.32 -7.35 18.48
N LYS A 6 7.22 -7.00 17.55
CA LYS A 6 8.62 -7.48 17.57
C LYS A 6 9.43 -6.93 18.74
N MET A 7 9.08 -5.77 19.27
CA MET A 7 9.63 -5.24 20.53
C MET A 7 9.08 -5.94 21.79
N GLY A 8 8.17 -6.92 21.65
CA GLY A 8 7.61 -7.68 22.75
C GLY A 8 6.34 -7.08 23.38
N HIS A 9 5.77 -6.02 22.78
CA HIS A 9 4.52 -5.42 23.27
C HIS A 9 3.29 -6.18 22.77
N LYS A 10 2.27 -6.23 23.63
CA LYS A 10 0.94 -6.68 23.24
C LYS A 10 0.23 -5.55 22.49
N CYS A 11 -0.19 -5.82 21.26
CA CYS A 11 -0.76 -4.78 20.38
C CYS A 11 -2.02 -5.26 19.70
N GLY A 12 -2.92 -4.31 19.43
CA GLY A 12 -4.03 -4.47 18.51
C GLY A 12 -3.79 -3.71 17.22
N LEU A 13 -4.44 -4.16 16.13
CA LEU A 13 -4.44 -3.51 14.83
C LEU A 13 -5.86 -3.49 14.25
N LEU A 14 -6.26 -2.34 13.74
CA LEU A 14 -7.48 -2.18 12.94
C LEU A 14 -7.06 -1.63 11.57
N SER A 15 -7.22 -2.43 10.52
CA SER A 15 -6.69 -2.08 9.19
C SER A 15 -7.55 -2.61 8.05
N THR A 16 -7.26 -2.14 6.86
CA THR A 16 -7.95 -2.54 5.63
C THR A 16 -7.84 -4.04 5.35
N VAL A 17 -6.68 -4.62 5.63
CA VAL A 17 -6.36 -6.02 5.28
C VAL A 17 -6.94 -7.00 6.28
N CYS A 18 -6.67 -6.77 7.55
CA CYS A 18 -7.09 -7.64 8.65
C CYS A 18 -6.98 -6.87 9.96
N ASN A 19 -7.88 -7.13 10.88
CA ASN A 19 -7.76 -6.68 12.25
C ASN A 19 -6.98 -7.73 13.05
N TYR A 20 -6.27 -7.31 14.10
CA TYR A 20 -5.55 -8.22 14.98
C TYR A 20 -5.75 -7.84 16.45
N ILE A 21 -5.97 -8.83 17.28
CA ILE A 21 -5.83 -8.72 18.74
C ILE A 21 -4.66 -9.61 19.14
N GLN A 22 -3.52 -9.01 19.43
CA GLN A 22 -2.22 -9.69 19.46
C GLN A 22 -1.98 -10.46 18.14
N ASP A 23 -1.88 -11.78 18.16
CA ASP A 23 -1.65 -12.60 16.97
C ASP A 23 -2.95 -13.22 16.40
N GLU A 24 -4.11 -12.97 17.04
CA GLU A 24 -5.41 -13.45 16.57
C GLU A 24 -5.91 -12.59 15.39
N PRO A 25 -6.01 -13.14 14.17
CA PRO A 25 -6.55 -12.41 13.04
C PRO A 25 -8.08 -12.37 13.13
N ILE A 26 -8.65 -11.20 12.84
CA ILE A 26 -10.09 -10.97 12.78
C ILE A 26 -10.40 -10.37 11.41
N PRO A 27 -11.27 -10.98 10.60
CA PRO A 27 -11.64 -10.42 9.30
C PRO A 27 -12.08 -8.96 9.40
N ALA A 28 -11.67 -8.15 8.43
CA ALA A 28 -12.03 -6.74 8.33
C ALA A 28 -13.01 -6.53 7.16
N ASP A 29 -14.22 -6.08 7.46
CA ASP A 29 -15.20 -5.71 6.42
C ASP A 29 -14.96 -4.29 5.90
N HIS A 30 -14.38 -3.43 6.73
CA HIS A 30 -14.06 -2.04 6.42
C HIS A 30 -12.70 -1.66 7.02
N THR A 31 -12.00 -0.73 6.37
CA THR A 31 -10.74 -0.14 6.88
C THR A 31 -10.88 0.35 8.32
N THR A 32 -11.96 1.06 8.61
CA THR A 32 -12.35 1.47 9.96
C THR A 32 -13.74 0.94 10.21
N PRO A 33 -13.96 0.09 11.22
CA PRO A 33 -15.26 -0.47 11.56
C PRO A 33 -16.32 0.60 11.90
N ASP A 34 -17.59 0.20 11.95
CA ASP A 34 -18.63 1.04 12.52
C ASP A 34 -18.37 1.32 14.03
N PRO A 35 -19.02 2.34 14.63
CA PRO A 35 -18.69 2.74 15.99
C PRO A 35 -18.89 1.64 17.04
N ILE A 36 -19.87 0.76 16.86
CA ILE A 36 -20.17 -0.30 17.84
C ILE A 36 -19.10 -1.38 17.76
N GLU A 37 -18.82 -1.87 16.56
CA GLU A 37 -17.79 -2.87 16.34
C GLU A 37 -16.40 -2.35 16.69
N LEU A 38 -16.09 -1.09 16.36
CA LEU A 38 -14.83 -0.44 16.72
C LEU A 38 -14.62 -0.46 18.24
N ASN A 39 -15.61 -0.03 19.02
CA ASN A 39 -15.50 -0.03 20.47
C ASN A 39 -15.46 -1.46 21.06
N ARG A 40 -16.17 -2.41 20.46
CA ARG A 40 -16.11 -3.83 20.87
C ARG A 40 -14.70 -4.39 20.66
N LEU A 41 -14.08 -4.14 19.52
CA LEU A 41 -12.71 -4.59 19.23
C LEU A 41 -11.70 -3.94 20.16
N LEU A 42 -11.82 -2.64 20.44
CA LEU A 42 -10.95 -1.95 21.40
C LEU A 42 -11.11 -2.50 22.82
N ALA A 43 -12.34 -2.81 23.26
CA ALA A 43 -12.59 -3.45 24.56
C ALA A 43 -11.92 -4.83 24.65
N ARG A 44 -12.08 -5.67 23.61
CA ARG A 44 -11.37 -6.97 23.51
C ARG A 44 -9.85 -6.82 23.54
N MET A 45 -9.29 -5.77 22.91
CA MET A 45 -7.85 -5.48 22.98
C MET A 45 -7.41 -5.17 24.41
N VAL A 46 -8.22 -4.39 25.17
CA VAL A 46 -7.94 -4.10 26.58
C VAL A 46 -8.01 -5.39 27.41
N GLU A 47 -9.04 -6.21 27.24
CA GLU A 47 -9.19 -7.51 27.94
C GLU A 47 -8.02 -8.46 27.63
N ALA A 48 -7.51 -8.44 26.38
CA ALA A 48 -6.33 -9.21 25.98
C ALA A 48 -5.00 -8.63 26.50
N GLY A 49 -5.04 -7.48 27.19
CA GLY A 49 -3.90 -6.80 27.76
C GLY A 49 -3.04 -6.06 26.72
N CYS A 50 -3.62 -5.63 25.60
CA CYS A 50 -2.89 -4.82 24.61
C CYS A 50 -2.49 -3.46 25.21
N GLU A 51 -1.22 -3.14 25.10
CA GLU A 51 -0.63 -1.86 25.55
C GLU A 51 -0.81 -0.75 24.51
N TYR A 52 -0.89 -1.16 23.23
CA TYR A 52 -1.02 -0.27 22.08
C TYR A 52 -2.10 -0.78 21.13
N ALA A 53 -2.84 0.15 20.52
CA ALA A 53 -3.74 -0.10 19.42
C ALA A 53 -3.37 0.82 18.25
N PHE A 54 -3.13 0.24 17.09
CA PHE A 54 -2.84 0.95 15.84
C PHE A 54 -4.06 0.85 14.93
N MET A 55 -4.42 1.95 14.27
CA MET A 55 -5.63 1.99 13.46
C MET A 55 -5.45 2.83 12.20
N GLU A 56 -5.96 2.32 11.08
CA GLU A 56 -6.19 3.11 9.88
C GLU A 56 -7.51 3.88 10.03
N CYS A 57 -7.43 5.22 9.97
CA CYS A 57 -8.60 6.11 9.99
C CYS A 57 -8.95 6.55 8.58
N SER A 58 -9.95 5.93 7.96
CA SER A 58 -10.41 6.32 6.64
C SER A 58 -11.13 7.67 6.67
N SER A 59 -11.08 8.40 5.56
CA SER A 59 -11.80 9.68 5.43
C SER A 59 -13.33 9.53 5.60
N HIS A 60 -13.88 8.40 5.18
CA HIS A 60 -15.28 8.05 5.41
C HIS A 60 -15.57 7.90 6.90
N ALA A 61 -14.71 7.18 7.64
CA ALA A 61 -14.89 6.99 9.07
C ALA A 61 -14.86 8.29 9.85
N ILE A 62 -13.97 9.20 9.46
CA ILE A 62 -13.87 10.53 10.08
C ILE A 62 -15.14 11.34 9.77
N ALA A 63 -15.52 11.42 8.50
CA ALA A 63 -16.72 12.15 8.06
C ALA A 63 -18.02 11.60 8.67
N GLN A 64 -18.11 10.27 8.82
CA GLN A 64 -19.26 9.58 9.44
C GLN A 64 -19.17 9.50 10.97
N LYS A 65 -18.16 10.11 11.58
CA LYS A 65 -17.93 10.14 13.04
C LYS A 65 -17.79 8.74 13.66
N ARG A 66 -17.32 7.74 12.92
CA ARG A 66 -17.13 6.36 13.43
C ARG A 66 -16.12 6.31 14.58
N ILE A 67 -15.17 7.25 14.62
CA ILE A 67 -14.16 7.43 15.67
C ILE A 67 -14.57 8.40 16.76
N GLY A 68 -15.82 8.85 16.75
CA GLY A 68 -16.36 9.80 17.77
C GLY A 68 -16.24 9.23 19.17
N GLY A 69 -15.83 10.07 20.12
CA GLY A 69 -15.63 9.68 21.52
C GLY A 69 -14.30 9.00 21.84
N LEU A 70 -13.48 8.64 20.83
CA LEU A 70 -12.14 8.12 21.07
C LEU A 70 -11.14 9.25 21.30
N THR A 71 -10.17 8.98 22.19
CA THR A 71 -9.00 9.84 22.41
C THR A 71 -7.76 9.13 21.91
N PHE A 72 -7.03 9.77 20.98
CA PHE A 72 -5.83 9.20 20.36
C PHE A 72 -4.57 9.73 21.03
N ALA A 73 -3.59 8.85 21.25
CA ALA A 73 -2.25 9.23 21.70
C ALA A 73 -1.46 9.95 20.61
N GLY A 74 -1.78 9.70 19.35
CA GLY A 74 -1.15 10.37 18.22
C GLY A 74 -1.85 10.11 16.90
N GLY A 75 -1.48 10.90 15.90
CA GLY A 75 -1.93 10.75 14.54
C GLY A 75 -0.77 10.87 13.55
N ILE A 76 -0.86 10.14 12.44
CA ILE A 76 0.15 10.12 11.39
C ILE A 76 -0.52 10.44 10.07
N PHE A 77 -0.02 11.44 9.35
CA PHE A 77 -0.39 11.74 7.98
C PHE A 77 0.70 11.24 7.03
N THR A 78 0.33 10.38 6.09
CA THR A 78 1.25 9.81 5.11
C THR A 78 1.23 10.55 3.78
N ASN A 79 0.09 10.61 3.11
CA ASN A 79 -0.09 11.30 1.84
C ASN A 79 -1.58 11.52 1.53
N LEU A 80 -1.83 12.35 0.53
CA LEU A 80 -3.16 12.61 -0.01
C LEU A 80 -3.12 12.68 -1.53
N THR A 81 -3.64 11.65 -2.20
CA THR A 81 -3.83 11.61 -3.65
C THR A 81 -5.32 11.67 -4.00
N ARG A 82 -5.64 11.88 -5.27
CA ARG A 82 -7.03 11.95 -5.73
C ARG A 82 -7.71 10.58 -5.62
N ASP A 83 -8.64 10.48 -4.66
CA ASP A 83 -9.46 9.29 -4.45
C ASP A 83 -10.78 9.67 -3.76
N HIS A 84 -11.74 8.74 -3.70
CA HIS A 84 -13.01 8.88 -2.95
C HIS A 84 -13.85 10.13 -3.31
N LEU A 85 -13.74 10.67 -4.54
CA LEU A 85 -14.52 11.81 -4.98
C LEU A 85 -15.98 11.47 -5.29
N ASP A 86 -16.28 10.19 -5.45
CA ASP A 86 -17.65 9.65 -5.47
C ASP A 86 -18.40 9.98 -4.18
N TYR A 87 -17.72 9.89 -3.04
CA TYR A 87 -18.26 10.20 -1.71
C TYR A 87 -18.09 11.68 -1.33
N HIS A 88 -16.85 12.18 -1.36
CA HIS A 88 -16.52 13.54 -0.87
C HIS A 88 -16.86 14.67 -1.85
N LYS A 89 -17.15 14.35 -3.12
CA LYS A 89 -17.50 15.27 -4.24
C LYS A 89 -16.35 16.14 -4.72
N THR A 90 -15.54 16.73 -3.83
CA THR A 90 -14.39 17.55 -4.17
C THR A 90 -13.13 17.09 -3.45
N PHE A 91 -11.97 17.45 -3.98
CA PHE A 91 -10.69 17.15 -3.34
C PHE A 91 -10.54 17.89 -2.01
N GLU A 92 -11.05 19.12 -1.93
CA GLU A 92 -11.05 19.95 -0.73
C GLU A 92 -11.85 19.28 0.40
N ASN A 93 -13.05 18.80 0.11
CA ASN A 93 -13.86 18.07 1.09
C ASN A 93 -13.16 16.80 1.57
N TYR A 94 -12.51 16.07 0.67
CA TYR A 94 -11.74 14.88 1.01
C TYR A 94 -10.55 15.23 1.92
N ARG A 95 -9.79 16.27 1.57
CA ARG A 95 -8.69 16.80 2.39
C ARG A 95 -9.19 17.22 3.78
N ASP A 96 -10.25 18.01 3.83
CA ASP A 96 -10.78 18.58 5.08
C ASP A 96 -11.38 17.50 5.99
N ALA A 97 -11.98 16.46 5.41
CA ALA A 97 -12.40 15.28 6.18
C ALA A 97 -11.22 14.60 6.88
N LYS A 98 -10.08 14.40 6.19
CA LYS A 98 -8.87 13.85 6.82
C LYS A 98 -8.26 14.82 7.84
N LYS A 99 -8.25 16.12 7.55
CA LYS A 99 -7.72 17.17 8.43
C LYS A 99 -8.48 17.20 9.76
N ALA A 100 -9.78 16.98 9.77
CA ALA A 100 -10.60 16.95 10.98
C ALA A 100 -10.10 15.97 12.05
N PHE A 101 -9.45 14.86 11.64
CA PHE A 101 -8.80 13.95 12.58
C PHE A 101 -7.67 14.62 13.37
N PHE A 102 -6.83 15.42 12.71
CA PHE A 102 -5.72 16.12 13.37
C PHE A 102 -6.20 17.27 14.23
N ASP A 103 -7.28 17.95 13.81
CA ASP A 103 -7.88 19.04 14.55
C ASP A 103 -8.51 18.59 15.88
N MET A 104 -8.96 17.32 15.97
CA MET A 104 -9.53 16.76 17.20
C MET A 104 -8.49 16.23 18.20
N LEU A 105 -7.22 16.11 17.81
CA LEU A 105 -6.18 15.58 18.70
C LEU A 105 -5.97 16.48 19.92
N PRO A 106 -5.88 15.93 21.14
CA PRO A 106 -5.64 16.70 22.34
C PRO A 106 -4.19 17.22 22.42
N LYS A 107 -3.92 18.18 23.28
CA LYS A 107 -2.58 18.72 23.52
C LYS A 107 -1.56 17.68 24.00
N THR A 108 -2.03 16.60 24.59
CA THR A 108 -1.20 15.49 25.08
C THR A 108 -0.79 14.51 23.98
N ALA A 109 -1.42 14.62 22.80
CA ALA A 109 -1.13 13.77 21.66
C ALA A 109 0.02 14.34 20.81
N PHE A 110 0.51 13.51 19.89
CA PHE A 110 1.41 13.95 18.83
C PHE A 110 0.71 13.92 17.46
N ALA A 111 1.21 14.71 16.52
CA ALA A 111 0.80 14.70 15.13
C ALA A 111 2.06 14.62 14.26
N ILE A 112 2.23 13.52 13.54
CA ILE A 112 3.34 13.32 12.62
C ILE A 112 2.83 13.56 11.20
N THR A 113 3.51 14.41 10.43
CA THR A 113 3.09 14.76 9.08
C THR A 113 4.23 14.63 8.08
N ASN A 114 3.87 14.17 6.88
CA ASN A 114 4.76 14.10 5.73
C ASN A 114 5.00 15.49 5.13
N ALA A 115 6.20 16.03 5.31
CA ALA A 115 6.57 17.33 4.75
C ALA A 115 6.77 17.29 3.22
N ASP A 116 6.95 16.11 2.63
CA ASP A 116 7.06 15.95 1.17
C ASP A 116 5.71 15.99 0.45
N ASP A 117 4.59 15.82 1.19
CA ASP A 117 3.24 16.00 0.63
C ASP A 117 2.79 17.46 0.75
N LYS A 118 2.28 18.02 -0.34
CA LYS A 118 1.81 19.42 -0.38
C LYS A 118 0.70 19.75 0.62
N ASN A 119 -0.04 18.74 1.07
CA ASN A 119 -1.10 18.88 2.08
C ASN A 119 -0.59 18.59 3.49
N GLY A 120 0.65 18.12 3.65
CA GLY A 120 1.19 17.71 4.95
C GLY A 120 1.07 18.77 6.03
N MET A 121 1.50 19.99 5.76
CA MET A 121 1.41 21.11 6.70
C MET A 121 -0.04 21.60 6.90
N VAL A 122 -0.89 21.47 5.86
CA VAL A 122 -2.31 21.82 5.97
C VAL A 122 -3.02 20.89 6.96
N MET A 123 -2.69 19.59 6.97
CA MET A 123 -3.29 18.61 7.89
C MET A 123 -3.11 19.00 9.35
N VAL A 124 -1.96 19.54 9.71
CA VAL A 124 -1.60 19.85 11.11
C VAL A 124 -1.74 21.33 11.47
N GLN A 125 -2.24 22.15 10.56
CA GLN A 125 -2.30 23.60 10.72
C GLN A 125 -3.06 24.08 11.98
N ASN A 126 -4.11 23.37 12.36
CA ASN A 126 -4.99 23.76 13.47
C ASN A 126 -4.95 22.77 14.65
N THR A 127 -4.08 21.75 14.59
CA THR A 127 -3.98 20.77 15.67
C THR A 127 -3.44 21.39 16.94
N LYS A 128 -3.90 20.88 18.07
CA LYS A 128 -3.36 21.22 19.40
C LYS A 128 -2.23 20.28 19.83
N ALA A 129 -2.05 19.19 19.09
CA ALA A 129 -1.05 18.16 19.37
C ALA A 129 0.38 18.66 19.10
N GLN A 130 1.37 17.98 19.66
CA GLN A 130 2.77 18.22 19.35
C GLN A 130 3.06 17.78 17.92
N VAL A 131 3.39 18.73 17.03
CA VAL A 131 3.67 18.45 15.62
C VAL A 131 5.12 18.02 15.45
N LYS A 132 5.30 16.95 14.67
CA LYS A 132 6.59 16.49 14.15
C LYS A 132 6.47 16.21 12.66
N THR A 133 7.51 16.54 11.91
CA THR A 133 7.58 16.36 10.47
C THR A 133 8.53 15.24 10.09
N TYR A 134 8.26 14.58 8.96
CA TYR A 134 9.23 13.67 8.36
C TYR A 134 9.36 13.93 6.86
N SER A 135 10.55 13.65 6.30
CA SER A 135 10.84 13.89 4.91
C SER A 135 12.00 13.02 4.40
N THR A 136 11.93 12.68 3.11
CA THR A 136 13.03 12.08 2.36
C THR A 136 13.72 13.09 1.44
N ARG A 137 13.23 14.35 1.36
CA ARG A 137 13.67 15.35 0.38
C ARG A 137 14.13 16.67 0.99
N GLN A 138 13.58 17.06 2.11
CA GLN A 138 13.79 18.37 2.73
C GLN A 138 14.08 18.27 4.22
N MET A 139 14.37 19.40 4.85
CA MET A 139 14.59 19.45 6.29
C MET A 139 13.29 19.12 7.04
N ALA A 140 13.40 18.22 8.00
CA ALA A 140 12.31 17.74 8.83
C ALA A 140 12.87 17.28 10.19
N ASP A 141 11.96 17.00 11.15
CA ASP A 141 12.33 16.43 12.46
C ASP A 141 12.91 15.02 12.31
N TYR A 142 12.38 14.22 11.38
CA TYR A 142 12.86 12.88 11.04
C TYR A 142 13.21 12.82 9.55
N LYS A 143 14.39 12.32 9.23
CA LYS A 143 14.91 12.27 7.85
C LYS A 143 15.44 10.91 7.49
N ALA A 144 15.34 10.55 6.22
CA ALA A 144 16.04 9.40 5.67
C ALA A 144 16.59 9.69 4.28
N HIS A 145 17.73 9.07 3.98
CA HIS A 145 18.33 9.04 2.67
C HIS A 145 18.55 7.60 2.23
N ILE A 146 18.30 7.30 0.95
CA ILE A 146 18.60 6.00 0.37
C ILE A 146 20.10 6.01 -0.01
N LEU A 147 20.87 5.10 0.56
CA LEU A 147 22.26 4.88 0.23
C LEU A 147 22.40 3.89 -0.92
N GLU A 148 21.67 2.76 -0.83
CA GLU A 148 21.63 1.72 -1.85
C GLU A 148 20.22 1.12 -1.96
N CYS A 149 19.85 0.62 -3.17
CA CYS A 149 18.58 0.00 -3.43
C CYS A 149 18.74 -1.27 -4.26
N HIS A 150 18.22 -2.39 -3.75
CA HIS A 150 18.24 -3.72 -4.36
C HIS A 150 16.88 -4.38 -4.24
N PHE A 151 16.63 -5.48 -4.98
CA PHE A 151 15.39 -6.26 -4.83
C PHE A 151 15.28 -6.98 -3.49
N GLU A 152 16.39 -7.14 -2.76
CA GLU A 152 16.43 -7.70 -1.41
C GLU A 152 16.07 -6.69 -0.34
N GLY A 153 16.16 -5.40 -0.66
CA GLY A 153 15.93 -4.30 0.27
C GLY A 153 16.76 -3.07 -0.02
N MET A 154 16.80 -2.17 0.93
CA MET A 154 17.54 -0.91 0.83
C MET A 154 18.49 -0.71 2.02
N TYR A 155 19.60 0.00 1.78
CA TYR A 155 20.38 0.61 2.83
C TYR A 155 19.99 2.08 2.95
N LEU A 156 19.64 2.48 4.15
CA LEU A 156 19.14 3.81 4.47
C LEU A 156 20.03 4.46 5.54
N ASP A 157 20.23 5.77 5.44
CA ASP A 157 20.59 6.61 6.57
C ASP A 157 19.28 7.18 7.16
N ILE A 158 19.01 6.91 8.44
CA ILE A 158 17.86 7.46 9.17
C ILE A 158 18.39 8.29 10.35
N ASP A 159 18.26 9.60 10.28
CA ASP A 159 18.76 10.56 11.28
C ASP A 159 20.23 10.32 11.65
N GLY A 160 21.08 10.08 10.65
CA GLY A 160 22.52 9.89 10.82
C GLY A 160 22.95 8.48 11.27
N GLN A 161 22.06 7.49 11.18
CA GLN A 161 22.35 6.09 11.46
C GLN A 161 22.00 5.21 10.27
N GLU A 162 22.95 4.38 9.84
CA GLU A 162 22.76 3.46 8.73
C GLU A 162 21.98 2.21 9.16
N VAL A 163 21.05 1.79 8.33
CA VAL A 163 20.24 0.57 8.55
C VAL A 163 19.90 -0.11 7.24
N GLY A 164 20.07 -1.42 7.17
CA GLY A 164 19.53 -2.26 6.09
C GLY A 164 18.08 -2.62 6.37
N VAL A 165 17.19 -2.45 5.40
CA VAL A 165 15.76 -2.77 5.52
C VAL A 165 15.29 -3.68 4.38
N GLN A 166 14.35 -4.58 4.66
CA GLN A 166 13.81 -5.53 3.68
C GLN A 166 12.60 -4.93 2.92
N PHE A 167 12.72 -3.68 2.50
CA PHE A 167 11.70 -2.95 1.74
C PHE A 167 12.34 -2.36 0.49
N ILE A 168 11.55 -2.19 -0.56
CA ILE A 168 11.97 -1.53 -1.81
C ILE A 168 11.03 -0.37 -2.14
N GLY A 169 11.55 0.61 -2.90
CA GLY A 169 10.81 1.78 -3.35
C GLY A 169 10.84 2.97 -2.38
N LYS A 170 11.04 4.15 -2.93
CA LYS A 170 11.14 5.41 -2.17
C LYS A 170 9.94 5.70 -1.29
N PHE A 171 8.73 5.33 -1.73
CA PHE A 171 7.53 5.52 -0.94
C PHE A 171 7.55 4.69 0.36
N ASN A 172 8.21 3.52 0.36
CA ASN A 172 8.39 2.73 1.58
C ASN A 172 9.37 3.38 2.54
N VAL A 173 10.36 4.14 2.07
CA VAL A 173 11.22 4.93 2.97
C VAL A 173 10.39 5.98 3.71
N SER A 174 9.49 6.65 3.01
CA SER A 174 8.54 7.59 3.63
C SER A 174 7.63 6.90 4.65
N ASN A 175 7.11 5.70 4.32
CA ASN A 175 6.31 4.89 5.27
C ASN A 175 7.13 4.47 6.49
N LEU A 176 8.37 4.02 6.30
CA LEU A 176 9.27 3.63 7.40
C LEU A 176 9.60 4.82 8.32
N LEU A 177 9.77 6.03 7.74
CA LEU A 177 9.95 7.26 8.53
C LEU A 177 8.72 7.60 9.37
N ALA A 178 7.53 7.41 8.84
CA ALA A 178 6.29 7.60 9.60
C ALA A 178 6.24 6.64 10.81
N VAL A 179 6.60 5.38 10.59
CA VAL A 179 6.68 4.35 11.64
C VAL A 179 7.76 4.68 12.65
N TYR A 180 8.96 5.06 12.18
CA TYR A 180 10.07 5.50 13.01
C TYR A 180 9.67 6.70 13.89
N GLY A 181 9.11 7.74 13.29
CA GLY A 181 8.67 8.92 14.01
C GLY A 181 7.61 8.61 15.09
N ALA A 182 6.63 7.75 14.78
CA ALA A 182 5.63 7.30 15.73
C ALA A 182 6.26 6.56 16.92
N ALA A 183 7.19 5.65 16.65
CA ALA A 183 7.90 4.91 17.69
C ALA A 183 8.76 5.85 18.58
N ARG A 184 9.42 6.85 17.98
CA ARG A 184 10.15 7.90 18.71
C ARG A 184 9.23 8.69 19.64
N MET A 185 8.05 9.11 19.15
CA MET A 185 7.06 9.84 19.93
C MET A 185 6.42 8.98 21.02
N LEU A 186 6.39 7.66 20.84
CA LEU A 186 5.97 6.68 21.87
C LEU A 186 7.12 6.25 22.79
N GLY A 187 8.25 7.00 22.79
CA GLY A 187 9.34 6.86 23.76
C GLY A 187 10.34 5.74 23.47
N LYS A 188 10.35 5.17 22.25
CA LYS A 188 11.34 4.15 21.88
C LYS A 188 12.67 4.80 21.49
N SER A 189 13.79 4.12 21.84
CA SER A 189 15.13 4.59 21.46
C SER A 189 15.35 4.42 19.95
N GLN A 190 16.20 5.26 19.36
CA GLN A 190 16.58 5.12 17.96
C GLN A 190 17.17 3.74 17.67
N GLN A 191 18.04 3.26 18.53
CA GLN A 191 18.73 1.96 18.35
C GLN A 191 17.73 0.80 18.32
N ASP A 192 16.79 0.75 19.27
CA ASP A 192 15.78 -0.32 19.31
C ASP A 192 14.88 -0.28 18.07
N ILE A 193 14.50 0.92 17.62
CA ILE A 193 13.68 1.08 16.42
C ILE A 193 14.43 0.57 15.18
N LEU A 194 15.68 1.00 14.97
CA LEU A 194 16.47 0.62 13.79
C LEU A 194 16.78 -0.88 13.79
N LEU A 195 17.06 -1.46 14.95
CA LEU A 195 17.26 -2.91 15.08
C LEU A 195 16.01 -3.68 14.63
N VAL A 196 14.83 -3.25 15.04
CA VAL A 196 13.58 -3.92 14.64
C VAL A 196 13.26 -3.62 13.17
N LEU A 197 13.45 -2.40 12.68
CA LEU A 197 13.25 -2.05 11.28
C LEU A 197 14.03 -2.96 10.31
N SER A 198 15.28 -3.31 10.67
CA SER A 198 16.10 -4.20 9.85
C SER A 198 15.52 -5.62 9.71
N THR A 199 14.62 -6.02 10.59
CA THR A 199 14.00 -7.35 10.60
C THR A 199 12.56 -7.37 10.09
N LEU A 200 11.96 -6.21 9.86
CA LEU A 200 10.61 -6.11 9.32
C LEU A 200 10.59 -6.51 7.85
N LYS A 201 9.53 -7.20 7.48
CA LYS A 201 9.25 -7.57 6.09
C LYS A 201 8.15 -6.68 5.52
N SER A 202 8.10 -6.58 4.20
CA SER A 202 7.00 -5.93 3.50
C SER A 202 5.66 -6.56 3.91
N VAL A 203 4.63 -5.74 3.94
CA VAL A 203 3.25 -6.23 4.15
C VAL A 203 2.85 -7.05 2.93
N SER A 204 2.15 -8.16 3.15
CA SER A 204 1.71 -9.05 2.07
C SER A 204 0.98 -8.27 0.98
N GLY A 205 1.36 -8.51 -0.27
CA GLY A 205 0.81 -7.83 -1.44
C GLY A 205 1.22 -6.36 -1.60
N ARG A 206 2.33 -5.95 -0.97
CA ARG A 206 2.92 -4.62 -1.15
C ARG A 206 4.38 -4.76 -1.59
N LEU A 207 4.66 -4.56 -2.89
CA LEU A 207 5.97 -4.81 -3.51
C LEU A 207 6.60 -6.13 -3.03
N GLU A 208 5.79 -7.19 -3.00
CA GLU A 208 6.21 -8.50 -2.49
C GLU A 208 6.95 -9.26 -3.61
N PRO A 209 8.28 -9.48 -3.49
CA PRO A 209 9.04 -10.17 -4.53
C PRO A 209 8.94 -11.69 -4.39
N ILE A 210 8.80 -12.36 -5.52
CA ILE A 210 8.86 -13.82 -5.68
C ILE A 210 9.90 -14.12 -6.77
N ARG A 211 10.88 -14.95 -6.47
CA ARG A 211 11.98 -15.26 -7.40
C ARG A 211 11.84 -16.65 -7.98
N SER A 212 12.15 -16.77 -9.26
CA SER A 212 12.33 -18.05 -9.92
C SER A 212 13.79 -18.46 -9.90
N ASP A 213 14.05 -19.76 -9.98
CA ASP A 213 15.40 -20.35 -10.11
C ASP A 213 16.07 -19.91 -11.42
N LYS A 214 15.30 -19.47 -12.41
CA LYS A 214 15.78 -18.94 -13.70
C LYS A 214 16.21 -17.47 -13.66
N GLY A 215 16.11 -16.82 -12.49
CA GLY A 215 16.54 -15.44 -12.30
C GLY A 215 15.52 -14.40 -12.78
N VAL A 216 14.25 -14.77 -12.88
CA VAL A 216 13.12 -13.84 -13.08
C VAL A 216 12.59 -13.43 -11.70
N THR A 217 12.25 -12.16 -11.51
CA THR A 217 11.60 -11.67 -10.31
C THR A 217 10.15 -11.27 -10.62
N ALA A 218 9.19 -11.90 -9.98
CA ALA A 218 7.81 -11.41 -9.98
C ALA A 218 7.56 -10.55 -8.73
N ILE A 219 6.85 -9.44 -8.89
CA ILE A 219 6.46 -8.53 -7.81
C ILE A 219 4.94 -8.49 -7.77
N VAL A 220 4.37 -8.79 -6.61
CA VAL A 220 2.93 -8.69 -6.36
C VAL A 220 2.62 -7.43 -5.58
N ASP A 221 1.70 -6.61 -6.10
CA ASP A 221 1.31 -5.35 -5.47
C ASP A 221 -0.19 -5.06 -5.59
N TYR A 222 -0.72 -4.33 -4.61
CA TYR A 222 -2.11 -3.89 -4.55
C TYR A 222 -2.40 -2.65 -5.42
N ALA A 223 -1.48 -2.20 -6.24
CA ALA A 223 -1.64 -1.02 -7.10
C ALA A 223 -2.84 -1.20 -8.06
N HIS A 224 -3.90 -0.46 -7.79
CA HIS A 224 -5.17 -0.49 -8.51
C HIS A 224 -5.67 0.91 -8.92
N THR A 225 -4.76 1.90 -8.92
CA THR A 225 -4.97 3.25 -9.42
C THR A 225 -3.80 3.65 -10.31
N PRO A 226 -3.96 4.63 -11.23
CA PRO A 226 -2.87 5.11 -12.08
C PRO A 226 -1.64 5.54 -11.26
N ASP A 227 -1.84 6.38 -10.22
CA ASP A 227 -0.75 6.87 -9.37
C ASP A 227 -0.03 5.74 -8.62
N ALA A 228 -0.78 4.72 -8.16
CA ALA A 228 -0.18 3.56 -7.50
C ALA A 228 0.67 2.73 -8.47
N LEU A 229 0.18 2.51 -9.70
CA LEU A 229 0.96 1.84 -10.76
C LEU A 229 2.22 2.63 -11.10
N GLU A 230 2.14 3.95 -11.25
CA GLU A 230 3.29 4.81 -11.49
C GLU A 230 4.35 4.66 -10.39
N ASN A 231 3.94 4.70 -9.13
CA ASN A 231 4.85 4.58 -7.99
C ASN A 231 5.54 3.21 -7.93
N VAL A 232 4.79 2.13 -8.14
CA VAL A 232 5.35 0.77 -8.13
C VAL A 232 6.30 0.55 -9.31
N LEU A 233 5.94 0.99 -10.51
CA LEU A 233 6.78 0.85 -11.69
C LEU A 233 8.06 1.70 -11.57
N ASN A 234 7.97 2.93 -11.04
CA ASN A 234 9.14 3.75 -10.73
C ASN A 234 10.09 3.03 -9.76
N ALA A 235 9.55 2.42 -8.69
CA ALA A 235 10.34 1.66 -7.73
C ALA A 235 11.05 0.46 -8.39
N ILE A 236 10.37 -0.25 -9.30
CA ILE A 236 10.97 -1.36 -10.07
C ILE A 236 12.10 -0.85 -10.96
N HIS A 237 11.89 0.26 -11.69
CA HIS A 237 12.91 0.85 -12.56
C HIS A 237 14.14 1.36 -11.79
N GLU A 238 13.95 1.91 -10.59
CA GLU A 238 15.05 2.32 -9.73
C GLU A 238 15.97 1.14 -9.37
N VAL A 239 15.37 -0.03 -9.08
CA VAL A 239 16.14 -1.24 -8.76
C VAL A 239 16.78 -1.85 -9.99
N LEU A 240 16.06 -1.91 -11.12
CA LEU A 240 16.58 -2.44 -12.39
C LEU A 240 17.76 -1.62 -12.91
N ASN A 241 17.76 -0.32 -12.66
CA ASN A 241 18.81 0.60 -13.12
C ASN A 241 19.16 0.41 -14.61
N GLY A 242 18.11 0.28 -15.44
CA GLY A 242 18.24 0.08 -16.89
C GLY A 242 18.64 -1.33 -17.34
N LYS A 243 18.64 -2.32 -16.45
CA LYS A 243 18.96 -3.72 -16.76
C LYS A 243 17.69 -4.58 -16.70
N GLY A 244 17.42 -5.35 -17.77
CA GLY A 244 16.23 -6.19 -17.87
C GLY A 244 14.98 -5.44 -18.34
N SER A 245 13.93 -6.17 -18.60
CA SER A 245 12.63 -5.68 -19.09
C SER A 245 11.56 -5.76 -17.99
N VAL A 246 10.55 -4.92 -18.12
CA VAL A 246 9.37 -4.92 -17.23
C VAL A 246 8.14 -5.44 -17.98
N ILE A 247 7.52 -6.48 -17.44
CA ILE A 247 6.26 -7.05 -17.94
C ILE A 247 5.20 -6.80 -16.88
N THR A 248 4.15 -6.03 -17.21
CA THR A 248 3.09 -5.71 -16.25
C THR A 248 1.81 -6.48 -16.55
N VAL A 249 1.29 -7.20 -15.56
CA VAL A 249 -0.03 -7.83 -15.56
C VAL A 249 -0.94 -7.00 -14.68
N CYS A 250 -1.99 -6.43 -15.24
CA CYS A 250 -2.92 -5.58 -14.48
C CYS A 250 -4.36 -5.72 -14.99
N GLY A 251 -5.29 -5.43 -14.10
CA GLY A 251 -6.72 -5.36 -14.37
C GLY A 251 -7.39 -4.27 -13.55
N ALA A 252 -8.67 -4.07 -13.78
CA ALA A 252 -9.47 -3.13 -13.00
C ALA A 252 -10.70 -3.81 -12.39
N GLY A 253 -11.12 -3.35 -11.21
CA GLY A 253 -12.32 -3.87 -10.55
C GLY A 253 -13.61 -3.41 -11.22
N GLY A 254 -14.59 -4.32 -11.29
CA GLY A 254 -15.96 -4.00 -11.67
C GLY A 254 -16.70 -3.23 -10.58
N ASN A 255 -17.79 -2.54 -10.94
CA ASN A 255 -18.59 -1.71 -10.04
C ASN A 255 -17.76 -0.67 -9.27
N ARG A 256 -16.76 -0.10 -9.94
CA ARG A 256 -15.85 0.94 -9.46
C ARG A 256 -15.75 2.06 -10.50
N ASP A 257 -14.99 3.10 -10.18
CA ASP A 257 -14.73 4.22 -11.09
C ASP A 257 -14.19 3.73 -12.45
N LYS A 258 -15.03 3.86 -13.49
CA LYS A 258 -14.66 3.49 -14.87
C LYS A 258 -13.64 4.45 -15.47
N GLY A 259 -13.64 5.71 -15.02
CA GLY A 259 -12.72 6.74 -15.55
C GLY A 259 -11.24 6.44 -15.32
N LYS A 260 -10.91 5.66 -14.30
CA LYS A 260 -9.53 5.26 -14.04
C LYS A 260 -9.02 4.13 -14.96
N ARG A 261 -9.93 3.33 -15.57
CA ARG A 261 -9.56 2.15 -16.37
C ARG A 261 -8.60 2.47 -17.52
N PRO A 262 -8.93 3.43 -18.43
CA PRO A 262 -8.00 3.79 -19.51
C PRO A 262 -6.71 4.41 -19.00
N LEU A 263 -6.75 5.19 -17.91
CA LEU A 263 -5.57 5.81 -17.32
C LEU A 263 -4.60 4.78 -16.73
N MET A 264 -5.11 3.72 -16.10
CA MET A 264 -4.30 2.60 -15.61
C MET A 264 -3.57 1.89 -16.75
N ALA A 265 -4.26 1.62 -17.86
CA ALA A 265 -3.64 1.01 -19.03
C ALA A 265 -2.56 1.91 -19.64
N GLN A 266 -2.80 3.21 -19.74
CA GLN A 266 -1.83 4.19 -20.24
C GLN A 266 -0.57 4.21 -19.37
N GLU A 267 -0.73 4.25 -18.04
CA GLU A 267 0.43 4.27 -17.13
C GLU A 267 1.22 2.96 -17.20
N ALA A 268 0.54 1.80 -17.23
CA ALA A 268 1.20 0.51 -17.40
C ALA A 268 2.04 0.47 -18.70
N VAL A 269 1.47 0.88 -19.83
CA VAL A 269 2.16 0.86 -21.15
C VAL A 269 3.31 1.86 -21.23
N LYS A 270 3.17 3.01 -20.57
CA LYS A 270 4.22 4.06 -20.53
C LYS A 270 5.51 3.54 -19.90
N GLN A 271 5.41 2.72 -18.86
CA GLN A 271 6.53 2.29 -18.05
C GLN A 271 6.89 0.81 -18.20
N SER A 272 6.24 0.08 -19.08
CA SER A 272 6.52 -1.36 -19.29
C SER A 272 6.92 -1.67 -20.74
N ASP A 273 7.75 -2.69 -20.90
CA ASP A 273 8.12 -3.23 -22.21
C ASP A 273 6.98 -4.07 -22.80
N ARG A 274 6.25 -4.78 -21.95
CA ARG A 274 5.05 -5.55 -22.27
C ARG A 274 3.98 -5.37 -21.20
N VAL A 275 2.72 -5.38 -21.62
CA VAL A 275 1.58 -5.29 -20.71
C VAL A 275 0.58 -6.37 -21.04
N ILE A 276 0.07 -7.06 -20.03
CA ILE A 276 -1.05 -7.99 -20.15
C ILE A 276 -2.21 -7.42 -19.34
N ILE A 277 -3.28 -7.04 -20.04
CA ILE A 277 -4.51 -6.59 -19.42
C ILE A 277 -5.41 -7.79 -19.19
N THR A 278 -5.86 -7.97 -17.95
CA THR A 278 -6.59 -9.15 -17.51
C THR A 278 -7.75 -8.81 -16.57
N SER A 279 -8.52 -9.80 -16.16
CA SER A 279 -9.55 -9.65 -15.15
C SER A 279 -8.94 -9.48 -13.75
N ASP A 280 -9.53 -8.61 -12.96
CA ASP A 280 -9.32 -8.46 -11.52
C ASP A 280 -10.52 -9.07 -10.78
N ASN A 281 -11.29 -8.29 -10.03
CA ASN A 281 -12.60 -8.65 -9.46
C ASN A 281 -13.71 -8.06 -10.35
N PRO A 282 -14.25 -8.77 -11.33
CA PRO A 282 -15.24 -8.21 -12.24
C PRO A 282 -16.58 -7.90 -11.55
N ARG A 283 -16.84 -8.52 -10.40
CA ARG A 283 -18.10 -8.39 -9.64
C ARG A 283 -19.31 -8.69 -10.51
N PHE A 284 -20.15 -7.67 -10.78
CA PHE A 284 -21.35 -7.83 -11.61
C PHE A 284 -21.18 -7.34 -13.05
N GLU A 285 -19.99 -6.87 -13.44
CA GLU A 285 -19.68 -6.51 -14.83
C GLU A 285 -19.06 -7.71 -15.58
N GLU A 286 -19.21 -7.71 -16.92
CA GLU A 286 -18.53 -8.71 -17.75
C GLU A 286 -17.04 -8.37 -17.82
N PRO A 287 -16.14 -9.35 -17.54
CA PRO A 287 -14.69 -9.12 -17.52
C PRO A 287 -14.15 -8.49 -18.80
N GLN A 288 -14.68 -8.91 -19.96
CA GLN A 288 -14.23 -8.41 -21.26
C GLN A 288 -14.58 -6.93 -21.46
N ASP A 289 -15.70 -6.45 -20.92
CA ASP A 289 -16.08 -5.03 -21.02
C ASP A 289 -15.13 -4.15 -20.21
N ILE A 290 -14.70 -4.62 -19.04
CA ILE A 290 -13.69 -3.92 -18.22
C ILE A 290 -12.35 -3.84 -18.97
N ILE A 291 -11.93 -4.95 -19.60
CA ILE A 291 -10.72 -4.99 -20.42
C ILE A 291 -10.84 -4.04 -21.60
N ASN A 292 -11.96 -4.01 -22.28
CA ASN A 292 -12.23 -3.09 -23.39
C ASN A 292 -12.15 -1.62 -22.97
N ASP A 293 -12.70 -1.26 -21.80
CA ASP A 293 -12.59 0.08 -21.23
C ASP A 293 -11.12 0.48 -20.96
N MET A 294 -10.30 -0.46 -20.51
CA MET A 294 -8.86 -0.22 -20.33
C MET A 294 -8.15 0.00 -21.67
N LEU A 295 -8.41 -0.86 -22.65
CA LEU A 295 -7.82 -0.81 -23.99
C LEU A 295 -8.22 0.45 -24.75
N ALA A 296 -9.43 0.99 -24.53
CA ALA A 296 -9.92 2.20 -25.16
C ALA A 296 -9.05 3.46 -24.87
N GLY A 297 -8.24 3.41 -23.81
CA GLY A 297 -7.27 4.48 -23.50
C GLY A 297 -5.98 4.44 -24.31
N LEU A 298 -5.78 3.42 -25.14
CA LEU A 298 -4.51 3.17 -25.83
C LEU A 298 -4.59 3.49 -27.32
N ASN A 299 -3.54 4.08 -27.85
CA ASN A 299 -3.39 4.28 -29.29
C ASN A 299 -2.77 3.04 -29.98
N ALA A 300 -2.76 3.04 -31.34
CA ALA A 300 -2.28 1.91 -32.13
C ALA A 300 -0.80 1.55 -31.88
N ALA A 301 0.05 2.52 -31.55
CA ALA A 301 1.46 2.27 -31.22
C ALA A 301 1.60 1.58 -29.85
N GLN A 302 0.83 2.04 -28.87
CA GLN A 302 0.78 1.46 -27.52
C GLN A 302 0.23 0.03 -27.53
N MET A 303 -0.79 -0.23 -28.32
CA MET A 303 -1.40 -1.57 -28.47
C MET A 303 -0.40 -2.64 -28.92
N LYS A 304 0.69 -2.29 -29.59
CA LYS A 304 1.75 -3.26 -30.00
C LYS A 304 2.46 -3.91 -28.80
N LYS A 305 2.42 -3.28 -27.63
CA LYS A 305 3.01 -3.80 -26.39
C LYS A 305 2.02 -4.59 -25.54
N VAL A 306 0.74 -4.65 -25.93
CA VAL A 306 -0.36 -5.11 -25.06
C VAL A 306 -0.94 -6.41 -25.56
N LEU A 307 -1.14 -7.34 -24.63
CA LEU A 307 -1.98 -8.52 -24.76
C LEU A 307 -3.21 -8.36 -23.88
N ALA A 308 -4.34 -8.88 -24.34
CA ALA A 308 -5.57 -8.96 -23.54
C ALA A 308 -5.88 -10.45 -23.30
N ILE A 309 -5.81 -10.88 -22.06
CA ILE A 309 -6.07 -12.26 -21.64
C ILE A 309 -7.02 -12.21 -20.46
N THR A 310 -8.27 -12.60 -20.67
CA THR A 310 -9.33 -12.46 -19.65
C THR A 310 -9.06 -13.31 -18.42
N ASP A 311 -8.61 -14.56 -18.60
CA ASP A 311 -8.24 -15.44 -17.49
C ASP A 311 -6.92 -14.95 -16.85
N ARG A 312 -7.02 -14.60 -15.55
CA ARG A 312 -5.87 -14.02 -14.83
C ARG A 312 -4.74 -15.01 -14.63
N ARG A 313 -5.04 -16.31 -14.45
CA ARG A 313 -4.03 -17.35 -14.31
C ARG A 313 -3.22 -17.48 -15.61
N GLU A 314 -3.93 -17.53 -16.75
CA GLU A 314 -3.29 -17.59 -18.06
C GLU A 314 -2.52 -16.30 -18.39
N ALA A 315 -2.99 -15.15 -17.94
CA ALA A 315 -2.27 -13.88 -18.06
C ALA A 315 -0.93 -13.90 -17.29
N ILE A 316 -0.94 -14.36 -16.05
CA ILE A 316 0.27 -14.52 -15.24
C ILE A 316 1.21 -15.53 -15.87
N LYS A 317 0.69 -16.68 -16.34
CA LYS A 317 1.47 -17.71 -17.03
C LYS A 317 2.14 -17.17 -18.30
N ALA A 318 1.41 -16.41 -19.10
CA ALA A 318 1.97 -15.77 -20.30
C ALA A 318 3.12 -14.81 -19.93
N ALA A 319 2.97 -14.01 -18.88
CA ALA A 319 4.03 -13.12 -18.40
C ALA A 319 5.28 -13.91 -17.95
N CYS A 320 5.09 -14.99 -17.18
CA CYS A 320 6.19 -15.83 -16.72
C CYS A 320 6.94 -16.52 -17.89
N MET A 321 6.21 -16.94 -18.91
CA MET A 321 6.81 -17.56 -20.11
C MET A 321 7.56 -16.55 -21.00
N MET A 322 7.15 -15.27 -21.01
CA MET A 322 7.81 -14.22 -21.79
C MET A 322 9.06 -13.65 -21.11
N ALA A 323 9.16 -13.78 -19.79
CA ALA A 323 10.23 -13.19 -19.01
C ALA A 323 11.53 -14.00 -19.12
N GLY A 324 12.65 -13.31 -19.31
CA GLY A 324 13.99 -13.86 -19.28
C GLY A 324 14.75 -13.54 -18.00
N LYS A 325 15.95 -14.08 -17.86
CA LYS A 325 16.83 -13.82 -16.72
C LYS A 325 17.07 -12.31 -16.56
N GLY A 326 16.82 -11.79 -15.36
CA GLY A 326 16.98 -10.36 -15.03
C GLY A 326 15.73 -9.52 -15.32
N ASP A 327 14.69 -10.08 -15.93
CA ASP A 327 13.43 -9.38 -16.13
C ASP A 327 12.58 -9.37 -14.86
N VAL A 328 11.69 -8.37 -14.79
CA VAL A 328 10.71 -8.22 -13.70
C VAL A 328 9.29 -8.31 -14.22
N ILE A 329 8.48 -9.10 -13.55
CA ILE A 329 7.04 -9.19 -13.79
C ILE A 329 6.33 -8.45 -12.64
N LEU A 330 5.58 -7.40 -12.96
CA LEU A 330 4.66 -6.79 -12.00
C LEU A 330 3.28 -7.41 -12.17
N VAL A 331 2.75 -8.04 -11.11
CA VAL A 331 1.36 -8.48 -11.03
C VAL A 331 0.62 -7.54 -10.07
N ALA A 332 -0.17 -6.63 -10.66
CA ALA A 332 -0.81 -5.53 -9.95
C ALA A 332 -2.33 -5.71 -9.82
N GLY A 333 -2.87 -5.12 -8.76
CA GLY A 333 -4.30 -4.98 -8.48
C GLY A 333 -4.75 -5.70 -7.23
N LYS A 334 -4.51 -7.00 -7.10
CA LYS A 334 -5.02 -7.83 -5.99
C LYS A 334 -4.15 -7.79 -4.74
N GLY A 335 -2.83 -7.72 -4.92
CA GLY A 335 -1.90 -7.66 -3.78
C GLY A 335 -2.09 -8.82 -2.80
N HIS A 336 -2.67 -8.52 -1.63
CA HIS A 336 -2.94 -9.49 -0.56
C HIS A 336 -4.25 -10.28 -0.73
N GLU A 337 -5.12 -9.87 -1.68
CA GLU A 337 -6.40 -10.56 -1.89
C GLU A 337 -6.16 -11.99 -2.39
N ASP A 338 -6.79 -12.95 -1.72
CA ASP A 338 -6.73 -14.38 -2.01
C ASP A 338 -8.00 -14.91 -2.71
N TYR A 339 -8.77 -13.98 -3.31
CA TYR A 339 -10.00 -14.31 -4.00
C TYR A 339 -10.19 -13.50 -5.29
N GLN A 340 -11.01 -14.03 -6.18
CA GLN A 340 -11.60 -13.30 -7.30
C GLN A 340 -13.13 -13.28 -7.11
N GLU A 341 -13.72 -12.07 -7.10
CA GLU A 341 -15.16 -11.89 -6.92
C GLU A 341 -15.86 -11.82 -8.28
N ILE A 342 -16.72 -12.82 -8.56
CA ILE A 342 -17.49 -12.95 -9.79
C ILE A 342 -18.97 -13.10 -9.42
N LYS A 343 -19.82 -12.19 -9.88
CA LYS A 343 -21.30 -12.19 -9.62
C LYS A 343 -21.63 -12.34 -8.12
N GLY A 344 -20.84 -11.65 -7.27
CA GLY A 344 -21.03 -11.65 -5.82
C GLY A 344 -20.49 -12.88 -5.10
N VAL A 345 -19.86 -13.82 -5.81
CA VAL A 345 -19.23 -15.02 -5.23
C VAL A 345 -17.73 -14.84 -5.24
N LYS A 346 -17.09 -15.05 -4.10
CA LYS A 346 -15.64 -15.07 -3.95
C LYS A 346 -15.10 -16.47 -4.22
N HIS A 347 -14.29 -16.58 -5.26
CA HIS A 347 -13.55 -17.80 -5.61
C HIS A 347 -12.11 -17.63 -5.15
N HIS A 348 -11.51 -18.68 -4.58
CA HIS A 348 -10.10 -18.63 -4.19
C HIS A 348 -9.20 -18.33 -5.38
N PHE A 349 -8.36 -17.31 -5.25
CA PHE A 349 -7.38 -16.91 -6.26
C PHE A 349 -6.33 -15.99 -5.63
N ASP A 350 -5.13 -16.51 -5.37
CA ASP A 350 -3.99 -15.74 -4.87
C ASP A 350 -2.90 -15.65 -5.94
N ASP A 351 -2.59 -14.42 -6.37
CA ASP A 351 -1.55 -14.16 -7.39
C ASP A 351 -0.20 -14.80 -7.01
N LYS A 352 0.13 -14.83 -5.73
CA LYS A 352 1.41 -15.36 -5.23
C LYS A 352 1.48 -16.87 -5.33
N GLU A 353 0.38 -17.56 -5.03
CA GLU A 353 0.27 -19.02 -5.21
C GLU A 353 0.43 -19.37 -6.67
N VAL A 354 -0.31 -18.69 -7.55
CA VAL A 354 -0.25 -18.89 -9.00
C VAL A 354 1.16 -18.69 -9.55
N ILE A 355 1.84 -17.62 -9.15
CA ILE A 355 3.22 -17.35 -9.58
C ILE A 355 4.18 -18.45 -9.12
N ARG A 356 4.09 -18.89 -7.84
CA ARG A 356 4.96 -19.94 -7.31
C ARG A 356 4.76 -21.27 -8.01
N GLU A 357 3.50 -21.65 -8.27
CA GLU A 357 3.17 -22.85 -9.04
C GLU A 357 3.79 -22.80 -10.44
N ILE A 358 3.59 -21.69 -11.17
CA ILE A 358 4.12 -21.53 -12.53
C ILE A 358 5.65 -21.52 -12.53
N PHE A 359 6.30 -20.83 -11.57
CA PHE A 359 7.75 -20.82 -11.46
C PHE A 359 8.34 -22.21 -11.14
N ALA A 360 7.60 -23.05 -10.44
CA ALA A 360 8.01 -24.42 -10.17
C ALA A 360 7.85 -25.36 -11.38
N GLU A 361 6.94 -25.03 -12.31
CA GLU A 361 6.71 -25.79 -13.56
C GLU A 361 7.71 -25.42 -14.69
N LEU A 362 8.26 -24.20 -14.66
CA LEU A 362 9.17 -23.66 -15.69
C LEU A 362 10.64 -23.96 -15.36
#